data_5beb7ba45e3fbe5a1848031a22914bc1
#
_entry.id   5beb7ba45e3fbe5a1848031a22914bc1
#
_cell.length_a   1.000
_cell.length_b   1.000
_cell.length_c   1.000
_cell.angle_alpha   90.00
_cell.angle_beta   90.00
_cell.angle_gamma   90.00
#
_symmetry.space_group_name_H-M   'P 1'
#
loop_
_entity.id
_entity.type
_entity.pdbx_description
1 polymer ?
#
loop_
_entity_poly.entity_id
_entity_poly.type
_entity_poly.pdbx_seq_one_letter_code
_entity_poly.pdbx_strand_id
1 'polypeptide(L)'
;MSSLDVHPAPSHRLYRAYARFGFLPTVLVILVVALALFVPRFLTVQNIFNVLRSSAYLVILSAGQMTVLIVGGFDLSVGAVVPLASVVSALVMVWAKGVAPDQTAIIVLLGVLAGIGSGLAVGLINGLSVAFLKVSPFIVTLGSLSIATGVALLLTNGIPVYGMPQAYVNGFGRGLWLQLPTAVYLAALIVALVWFIQNFTRMGRYLYAIGGNLQAATVSGVRTRTYLVLAYLFCSVLAAVSGLALTAQIGSGQAVISAQLTLESIAAAVIAGVSLKGGVGRVEMVTLAAFFLLILTDAMDLLKIDPRIQTIFLGCIVVLAVALDEVAKRRASVD
;
A
#
# COMPACT_ATOMS: atom_id res chain seq x y z
N MET A 1 -33.41 -42.75 15.63
CA MET A 1 -33.35 -41.31 16.02
C MET A 1 -32.53 -40.61 14.94
N SER A 2 -33.25 -39.97 14.04
CA SER A 2 -32.66 -39.28 12.86
C SER A 2 -32.02 -37.96 13.26
N SER A 3 -30.73 -37.81 12.99
CA SER A 3 -30.02 -36.55 13.10
C SER A 3 -30.62 -35.55 12.11
N LEU A 4 -31.37 -34.57 12.62
CA LEU A 4 -31.79 -33.41 11.86
C LEU A 4 -30.60 -32.58 11.51
N ASP A 5 -30.16 -32.61 10.24
CA ASP A 5 -29.23 -31.68 9.67
C ASP A 5 -29.86 -30.27 9.68
N VAL A 6 -29.55 -29.52 10.73
CA VAL A 6 -29.95 -28.11 10.83
C VAL A 6 -29.04 -27.31 9.93
N HIS A 7 -29.46 -27.11 8.68
CA HIS A 7 -28.81 -26.11 7.81
C HIS A 7 -28.96 -24.74 8.48
N PRO A 8 -27.83 -24.04 8.77
CA PRO A 8 -27.92 -22.72 9.39
C PRO A 8 -28.66 -21.76 8.45
N ALA A 9 -29.65 -21.07 8.98
CA ALA A 9 -30.47 -20.10 8.23
C ALA A 9 -29.58 -19.05 7.53
N PRO A 10 -29.97 -18.54 6.36
CA PRO A 10 -29.20 -17.55 5.59
C PRO A 10 -28.82 -16.30 6.38
N SER A 11 -29.59 -15.92 7.40
CA SER A 11 -29.25 -14.86 8.36
C SER A 11 -27.95 -15.09 9.12
N HIS A 12 -27.59 -16.34 9.45
CA HIS A 12 -26.32 -16.66 10.13
C HIS A 12 -25.10 -16.50 9.22
N ARG A 13 -25.25 -16.68 7.90
CA ARG A 13 -24.15 -16.47 6.95
C ARG A 13 -23.85 -14.98 6.76
N LEU A 14 -24.88 -14.16 6.60
CA LEU A 14 -24.77 -12.70 6.52
C LEU A 14 -24.21 -12.10 7.81
N TYR A 15 -24.68 -12.53 8.97
CA TYR A 15 -24.16 -12.09 10.25
C TYR A 15 -22.68 -12.47 10.43
N ARG A 16 -22.28 -13.69 10.07
CA ARG A 16 -20.85 -14.11 10.10
C ARG A 16 -20.00 -13.32 9.12
N ALA A 17 -20.51 -13.02 7.92
CA ALA A 17 -19.82 -12.17 6.95
C ALA A 17 -19.67 -10.74 7.50
N TYR A 18 -20.74 -10.17 8.06
CA TYR A 18 -20.70 -8.84 8.69
C TYR A 18 -19.74 -8.79 9.89
N ALA A 19 -19.75 -9.80 10.76
CA ALA A 19 -18.82 -9.93 11.87
C ALA A 19 -17.36 -10.12 11.39
N ARG A 20 -17.17 -10.70 10.21
CA ARG A 20 -15.85 -10.94 9.62
C ARG A 20 -15.28 -9.74 8.84
N PHE A 21 -16.10 -9.03 8.09
CA PHE A 21 -15.68 -7.96 7.17
C PHE A 21 -16.08 -6.55 7.63
N GLY A 22 -16.81 -6.43 8.74
CA GLY A 22 -17.28 -5.14 9.25
C GLY A 22 -18.26 -4.43 8.30
N PHE A 23 -18.39 -3.13 8.45
CA PHE A 23 -19.28 -2.28 7.67
C PHE A 23 -18.68 -1.81 6.33
N LEU A 24 -17.37 -1.89 6.15
CA LEU A 24 -16.65 -1.32 5.00
C LEU A 24 -17.14 -1.84 3.63
N PRO A 25 -17.38 -3.16 3.42
CA PRO A 25 -17.93 -3.65 2.16
C PRO A 25 -19.29 -3.06 1.83
N THR A 26 -20.15 -2.90 2.85
CA THR A 26 -21.49 -2.32 2.67
C THR A 26 -21.40 -0.85 2.28
N VAL A 27 -20.54 -0.08 2.94
CA VAL A 27 -20.28 1.33 2.60
C VAL A 27 -19.73 1.46 1.19
N LEU A 28 -18.78 0.59 0.80
CA LEU A 28 -18.22 0.57 -0.54
C LEU A 28 -19.29 0.32 -1.62
N VAL A 29 -20.17 -0.67 -1.40
CA VAL A 29 -21.28 -0.95 -2.33
C VAL A 29 -22.24 0.24 -2.44
N ILE A 30 -22.63 0.82 -1.31
CA ILE A 30 -23.49 2.02 -1.30
C ILE A 30 -22.83 3.17 -2.06
N LEU A 31 -21.54 3.42 -1.82
CA LEU A 31 -20.78 4.46 -2.51
C LEU A 31 -20.78 4.21 -4.03
N VAL A 32 -20.42 3.00 -4.48
CA VAL A 32 -20.40 2.65 -5.90
C VAL A 32 -21.77 2.83 -6.55
N VAL A 33 -22.83 2.37 -5.90
CA VAL A 33 -24.21 2.54 -6.42
C VAL A 33 -24.60 4.01 -6.49
N ALA A 34 -24.30 4.79 -5.46
CA ALA A 34 -24.59 6.23 -5.45
C ALA A 34 -23.83 6.95 -6.58
N LEU A 35 -22.52 6.66 -6.74
CA LEU A 35 -21.72 7.27 -7.80
C LEU A 35 -22.19 6.85 -9.20
N ALA A 36 -22.59 5.60 -9.37
CA ALA A 36 -23.15 5.11 -10.62
C ALA A 36 -24.44 5.84 -11.04
N LEU A 37 -25.26 6.25 -10.05
CA LEU A 37 -26.53 6.94 -10.30
C LEU A 37 -26.34 8.47 -10.47
N PHE A 38 -25.42 9.08 -9.73
CA PHE A 38 -25.34 10.54 -9.63
C PHE A 38 -24.10 11.16 -10.32
N VAL A 39 -23.05 10.39 -10.61
CA VAL A 39 -21.83 10.94 -11.21
C VAL A 39 -21.73 10.54 -12.69
N PRO A 40 -21.85 11.50 -13.61
CA PRO A 40 -21.69 11.24 -15.04
C PRO A 40 -20.28 10.65 -15.32
N ARG A 41 -20.22 9.70 -16.26
CA ARG A 41 -18.99 9.02 -16.70
C ARG A 41 -18.32 8.09 -15.67
N PHE A 42 -18.84 7.94 -14.45
CA PHE A 42 -18.27 7.04 -13.45
C PHE A 42 -18.15 5.59 -13.98
N LEU A 43 -19.19 5.06 -14.65
CA LEU A 43 -19.22 3.70 -15.21
C LEU A 43 -18.62 3.60 -16.63
N THR A 44 -17.92 4.61 -17.15
CA THR A 44 -17.23 4.45 -18.43
C THR A 44 -16.07 3.47 -18.30
N VAL A 45 -15.83 2.68 -19.36
CA VAL A 45 -14.73 1.69 -19.40
C VAL A 45 -13.37 2.36 -19.10
N GLN A 46 -13.17 3.56 -19.67
CA GLN A 46 -11.95 4.32 -19.43
C GLN A 46 -11.76 4.67 -17.96
N ASN A 47 -12.83 5.12 -17.28
CA ASN A 47 -12.78 5.47 -15.87
C ASN A 47 -12.55 4.25 -14.99
N ILE A 48 -13.28 3.15 -15.24
CA ILE A 48 -13.07 1.89 -14.52
C ILE A 48 -11.62 1.43 -14.61
N PHE A 49 -10.99 1.51 -15.80
CA PHE A 49 -9.58 1.14 -15.93
C PHE A 49 -8.64 2.09 -15.20
N ASN A 50 -8.94 3.39 -15.17
CA ASN A 50 -8.16 4.35 -14.40
C ASN A 50 -8.25 4.07 -12.90
N VAL A 51 -9.45 3.87 -12.36
CA VAL A 51 -9.68 3.50 -10.96
C VAL A 51 -8.96 2.19 -10.61
N LEU A 52 -9.07 1.16 -11.45
CA LEU A 52 -8.39 -0.11 -11.22
C LEU A 52 -6.87 0.02 -11.19
N ARG A 53 -6.27 0.80 -12.11
CA ARG A 53 -4.82 1.05 -12.11
C ARG A 53 -4.38 1.79 -10.85
N SER A 54 -5.04 2.91 -10.56
CA SER A 54 -4.70 3.74 -9.38
C SER A 54 -4.89 2.96 -8.08
N SER A 55 -5.98 2.19 -7.96
CA SER A 55 -6.22 1.33 -6.80
C SER A 55 -5.12 0.28 -6.62
N ALA A 56 -4.61 -0.29 -7.71
CA ALA A 56 -3.54 -1.30 -7.63
C ALA A 56 -2.29 -0.75 -6.91
N TYR A 57 -1.87 0.48 -7.21
CA TYR A 57 -0.69 1.08 -6.58
C TYR A 57 -0.91 1.35 -5.10
N LEU A 58 -2.06 1.92 -4.74
CA LEU A 58 -2.38 2.20 -3.35
C LEU A 58 -2.56 0.91 -2.54
N VAL A 59 -3.17 -0.13 -3.10
CA VAL A 59 -3.30 -1.46 -2.48
C VAL A 59 -1.93 -2.05 -2.14
N ILE A 60 -0.98 -2.04 -3.10
CA ILE A 60 0.38 -2.55 -2.89
C ILE A 60 1.07 -1.77 -1.76
N LEU A 61 1.01 -0.44 -1.82
CA LEU A 61 1.63 0.44 -0.83
C LEU A 61 1.04 0.24 0.56
N SER A 62 -0.30 0.20 0.65
CA SER A 62 -1.03 0.04 1.91
C SER A 62 -0.84 -1.35 2.53
N ALA A 63 -0.67 -2.41 1.72
CA ALA A 63 -0.32 -3.73 2.20
C ALA A 63 1.06 -3.75 2.87
N GLY A 64 2.02 -3.00 2.31
CA GLY A 64 3.32 -2.77 2.94
C GLY A 64 3.19 -2.02 4.26
N GLN A 65 2.51 -0.87 4.24
CA GLN A 65 2.28 -0.01 5.40
C GLN A 65 1.62 -0.77 6.56
N MET A 66 0.60 -1.58 6.25
CA MET A 66 -0.06 -2.43 7.23
C MET A 66 0.92 -3.35 7.96
N THR A 67 1.92 -3.90 7.29
CA THR A 67 2.89 -4.82 7.89
C THR A 67 3.69 -4.16 9.00
N VAL A 68 4.07 -2.89 8.81
CA VAL A 68 4.76 -2.09 9.84
C VAL A 68 3.79 -1.68 10.96
N LEU A 69 2.56 -1.32 10.63
CA LEU A 69 1.54 -1.00 11.64
C LEU A 69 1.21 -2.21 12.53
N ILE A 70 1.14 -3.43 11.97
CA ILE A 70 0.90 -4.65 12.74
C ILE A 70 1.95 -4.86 13.82
N VAL A 71 3.21 -4.52 13.60
CA VAL A 71 4.26 -4.60 14.64
C VAL A 71 4.31 -3.39 15.59
N GLY A 72 3.35 -2.47 15.49
CA GLY A 72 3.27 -1.26 16.30
C GLY A 72 4.24 -0.16 15.86
N GLY A 73 4.77 -0.25 14.63
CA GLY A 73 5.63 0.75 14.02
C GLY A 73 4.88 1.72 13.11
N PHE A 74 5.59 2.73 12.62
CA PHE A 74 5.15 3.65 11.57
C PHE A 74 6.23 3.77 10.53
N ASP A 75 5.86 3.85 9.24
CA ASP A 75 6.81 4.13 8.17
C ASP A 75 6.32 5.30 7.30
N LEU A 76 6.86 6.49 7.60
CA LEU A 76 6.58 7.68 6.81
C LEU A 76 7.43 7.75 5.53
N SER A 77 8.50 6.95 5.47
CA SER A 77 9.44 6.99 4.34
C SER A 77 8.86 6.41 3.05
N VAL A 78 7.76 5.64 3.12
CA VAL A 78 7.11 5.04 1.94
C VAL A 78 6.80 6.08 0.85
N GLY A 79 6.38 7.30 1.24
CA GLY A 79 6.11 8.39 0.30
C GLY A 79 7.35 8.92 -0.44
N ALA A 80 8.54 8.67 0.08
CA ALA A 80 9.79 9.00 -0.58
C ALA A 80 10.43 7.78 -1.27
N VAL A 81 10.17 6.57 -0.78
CA VAL A 81 10.63 5.33 -1.42
C VAL A 81 9.98 5.15 -2.80
N VAL A 82 8.68 5.47 -2.94
CA VAL A 82 7.96 5.43 -4.22
C VAL A 82 8.67 6.29 -5.29
N PRO A 83 8.89 7.60 -5.12
CA PRO A 83 9.60 8.43 -6.08
C PRO A 83 11.09 8.07 -6.22
N LEU A 84 11.77 7.67 -5.15
CA LEU A 84 13.16 7.23 -5.24
C LEU A 84 13.31 5.99 -6.14
N ALA A 85 12.46 4.97 -5.95
CA ALA A 85 12.45 3.78 -6.80
C ALA A 85 12.08 4.13 -8.26
N SER A 86 11.16 5.09 -8.45
CA SER A 86 10.80 5.63 -9.77
C SER A 86 12.01 6.22 -10.50
N VAL A 87 12.71 7.11 -9.84
CA VAL A 87 13.91 7.79 -10.39
C VAL A 87 15.03 6.81 -10.67
N VAL A 88 15.40 6.01 -9.66
CA VAL A 88 16.53 5.08 -9.78
C VAL A 88 16.28 4.06 -10.90
N SER A 89 15.08 3.50 -10.97
CA SER A 89 14.73 2.55 -12.03
C SER A 89 14.78 3.18 -13.43
N ALA A 90 14.23 4.39 -13.57
CA ALA A 90 14.23 5.11 -14.86
C ALA A 90 15.65 5.46 -15.31
N LEU A 91 16.50 5.99 -14.43
CA LEU A 91 17.88 6.32 -14.72
C LEU A 91 18.68 5.09 -15.16
N VAL A 92 18.53 3.96 -14.46
CA VAL A 92 19.21 2.70 -14.82
C VAL A 92 18.70 2.17 -16.15
N MET A 93 17.40 2.21 -16.42
CA MET A 93 16.84 1.79 -17.71
C MET A 93 17.35 2.67 -18.87
N VAL A 94 17.39 3.98 -18.67
CA VAL A 94 17.88 4.91 -19.71
C VAL A 94 19.37 4.71 -19.96
N TRP A 95 20.18 4.58 -18.91
CA TRP A 95 21.61 4.29 -19.01
C TRP A 95 21.87 2.94 -19.72
N ALA A 96 21.20 1.87 -19.28
CA ALA A 96 21.38 0.53 -19.86
C ALA A 96 20.93 0.47 -21.33
N LYS A 97 19.89 1.22 -21.70
CA LYS A 97 19.45 1.34 -23.10
C LYS A 97 20.49 2.04 -23.98
N GLY A 98 21.26 2.99 -23.44
CA GLY A 98 22.40 3.59 -24.15
C GLY A 98 23.55 2.63 -24.41
N VAL A 99 23.74 1.64 -23.52
CA VAL A 99 24.81 0.65 -23.61
C VAL A 99 24.43 -0.55 -24.49
N ALA A 100 23.21 -1.05 -24.38
CA ALA A 100 22.74 -2.28 -25.05
C ALA A 100 21.28 -2.12 -25.53
N PRO A 101 21.03 -1.29 -26.55
CA PRO A 101 19.66 -0.87 -26.97
C PRO A 101 18.75 -2.03 -27.36
N ASP A 102 19.29 -3.13 -27.86
CA ASP A 102 18.53 -4.29 -28.33
C ASP A 102 18.11 -5.26 -27.21
N GLN A 103 18.65 -5.09 -25.99
CA GLN A 103 18.42 -6.00 -24.87
C GLN A 103 17.31 -5.51 -23.93
N THR A 104 16.14 -5.22 -24.48
CA THR A 104 15.02 -4.62 -23.73
C THR A 104 14.68 -5.34 -22.45
N ALA A 105 14.66 -6.67 -22.44
CA ALA A 105 14.32 -7.46 -21.23
C ALA A 105 15.36 -7.27 -20.11
N ILE A 106 16.65 -7.24 -20.46
CA ILE A 106 17.74 -7.03 -19.49
C ILE A 106 17.70 -5.60 -18.96
N ILE A 107 17.46 -4.60 -19.82
CA ILE A 107 17.32 -3.20 -19.43
C ILE A 107 16.21 -3.03 -18.38
N VAL A 108 15.03 -3.60 -18.65
CA VAL A 108 13.90 -3.54 -17.75
C VAL A 108 14.22 -4.25 -16.44
N LEU A 109 14.82 -5.44 -16.50
CA LEU A 109 15.20 -6.20 -15.30
C LEU A 109 16.18 -5.42 -14.42
N LEU A 110 17.23 -4.84 -15.00
CA LEU A 110 18.21 -4.03 -14.27
C LEU A 110 17.56 -2.82 -13.59
N GLY A 111 16.68 -2.11 -14.32
CA GLY A 111 15.96 -0.98 -13.74
C GLY A 111 15.03 -1.39 -12.60
N VAL A 112 14.29 -2.50 -12.76
CA VAL A 112 13.42 -3.04 -11.70
C VAL A 112 14.23 -3.45 -10.47
N LEU A 113 15.34 -4.16 -10.65
CA LEU A 113 16.22 -4.57 -9.54
C LEU A 113 16.84 -3.37 -8.84
N ALA A 114 17.25 -2.33 -9.58
CA ALA A 114 17.80 -1.11 -9.01
C ALA A 114 16.73 -0.34 -8.20
N GLY A 115 15.51 -0.22 -8.71
CA GLY A 115 14.40 0.40 -8.00
C GLY A 115 14.05 -0.36 -6.71
N ILE A 116 13.95 -1.70 -6.76
CA ILE A 116 13.73 -2.52 -5.55
C ILE A 116 14.91 -2.39 -4.59
N GLY A 117 16.15 -2.38 -5.10
CA GLY A 117 17.36 -2.19 -4.33
C GLY A 117 17.37 -0.88 -3.54
N SER A 118 16.87 0.21 -4.14
CA SER A 118 16.73 1.50 -3.44
C SER A 118 15.73 1.43 -2.27
N GLY A 119 14.59 0.74 -2.48
CA GLY A 119 13.62 0.49 -1.41
C GLY A 119 14.19 -0.41 -0.31
N LEU A 120 14.92 -1.48 -0.66
CA LEU A 120 15.61 -2.35 0.30
C LEU A 120 16.60 -1.58 1.15
N ALA A 121 17.37 -0.66 0.57
CA ALA A 121 18.33 0.17 1.29
C ALA A 121 17.65 1.04 2.36
N VAL A 122 16.56 1.73 2.00
CA VAL A 122 15.79 2.56 2.94
C VAL A 122 15.14 1.69 4.02
N GLY A 123 14.50 0.59 3.64
CA GLY A 123 13.86 -0.33 4.59
C GLY A 123 14.87 -0.97 5.56
N LEU A 124 16.08 -1.28 5.10
CA LEU A 124 17.16 -1.81 5.95
C LEU A 124 17.62 -0.76 6.97
N ILE A 125 17.83 0.48 6.55
CA ILE A 125 18.20 1.59 7.44
C ILE A 125 17.12 1.79 8.50
N ASN A 126 15.83 1.86 8.10
CA ASN A 126 14.72 2.03 9.02
C ASN A 126 14.63 0.85 10.00
N GLY A 127 14.63 -0.38 9.47
CA GLY A 127 14.50 -1.58 10.27
C GLY A 127 15.63 -1.77 11.28
N LEU A 128 16.89 -1.55 10.87
CA LEU A 128 18.05 -1.63 11.76
C LEU A 128 18.01 -0.55 12.85
N SER A 129 17.68 0.69 12.47
CA SER A 129 17.60 1.80 13.41
C SER A 129 16.52 1.57 14.48
N VAL A 130 15.35 1.10 14.09
CA VAL A 130 14.27 0.79 15.03
C VAL A 130 14.58 -0.43 15.88
N ALA A 131 15.05 -1.53 15.27
CA ALA A 131 15.20 -2.80 15.95
C ALA A 131 16.45 -2.87 16.87
N PHE A 132 17.55 -2.27 16.46
CA PHE A 132 18.83 -2.38 17.19
C PHE A 132 19.20 -1.09 17.92
N LEU A 133 19.01 0.08 17.32
CA LEU A 133 19.31 1.36 17.97
C LEU A 133 18.15 1.84 18.84
N LYS A 134 16.98 1.19 18.75
CA LYS A 134 15.76 1.52 19.52
C LYS A 134 15.31 2.98 19.36
N VAL A 135 15.61 3.59 18.21
CA VAL A 135 15.13 4.92 17.89
C VAL A 135 13.65 4.87 17.57
N SER A 136 12.92 5.92 17.90
CA SER A 136 11.48 6.01 17.59
C SER A 136 11.23 5.80 16.09
N PRO A 137 10.32 4.88 15.69
CA PRO A 137 9.96 4.66 14.29
C PRO A 137 9.61 5.93 13.54
N PHE A 138 8.84 6.81 14.19
CA PHE A 138 8.43 8.09 13.63
C PHE A 138 9.63 8.96 13.23
N ILE A 139 10.62 9.11 14.13
CA ILE A 139 11.81 9.96 13.89
C ILE A 139 12.68 9.38 12.77
N VAL A 140 12.93 8.07 12.81
CA VAL A 140 13.76 7.38 11.80
C VAL A 140 13.13 7.51 10.42
N THR A 141 11.84 7.18 10.28
CA THR A 141 11.18 7.15 8.97
C THR A 141 10.92 8.56 8.44
N LEU A 142 10.74 9.57 9.30
CA LEU A 142 10.70 10.97 8.91
C LEU A 142 12.06 11.45 8.38
N GLY A 143 13.15 11.07 9.06
CA GLY A 143 14.50 11.33 8.58
C GLY A 143 14.79 10.66 7.24
N SER A 144 14.42 9.38 7.10
CA SER A 144 14.58 8.63 5.85
C SER A 144 13.72 9.19 4.72
N LEU A 145 12.49 9.69 5.01
CA LEU A 145 11.67 10.41 4.04
C LEU A 145 12.42 11.62 3.47
N SER A 146 13.00 12.44 4.34
CA SER A 146 13.75 13.63 3.91
C SER A 146 14.98 13.25 3.10
N ILE A 147 15.75 12.25 3.54
CA ILE A 147 16.95 11.77 2.85
C ILE A 147 16.59 11.20 1.47
N ALA A 148 15.61 10.29 1.40
CA ALA A 148 15.23 9.65 0.16
C ALA A 148 14.66 10.65 -0.86
N THR A 149 13.86 11.63 -0.40
CA THR A 149 13.36 12.73 -1.23
C THR A 149 14.53 13.59 -1.75
N GLY A 150 15.46 13.95 -0.88
CA GLY A 150 16.66 14.73 -1.26
C GLY A 150 17.51 14.00 -2.30
N VAL A 151 17.74 12.69 -2.12
CA VAL A 151 18.48 11.86 -3.08
C VAL A 151 17.74 11.79 -4.44
N ALA A 152 16.43 11.58 -4.45
CA ALA A 152 15.65 11.54 -5.71
C ALA A 152 15.73 12.86 -6.47
N LEU A 153 15.62 14.00 -5.76
CA LEU A 153 15.76 15.33 -6.35
C LEU A 153 17.17 15.59 -6.86
N LEU A 154 18.19 15.21 -6.09
CA LEU A 154 19.60 15.38 -6.46
C LEU A 154 19.96 14.60 -7.73
N LEU A 155 19.48 13.35 -7.84
CA LEU A 155 19.73 12.49 -9.00
C LEU A 155 19.11 13.01 -10.31
N THR A 156 18.06 13.82 -10.20
CA THR A 156 17.29 14.29 -11.38
C THR A 156 17.34 15.80 -11.58
N ASN A 157 17.91 16.56 -10.64
CA ASN A 157 17.74 18.01 -10.56
C ASN A 157 16.26 18.45 -10.59
N GLY A 158 15.35 17.58 -10.09
CA GLY A 158 13.91 17.81 -10.11
C GLY A 158 13.24 17.64 -11.49
N ILE A 159 13.97 17.23 -12.52
CA ILE A 159 13.45 17.04 -13.88
C ILE A 159 13.03 15.59 -14.08
N PRO A 160 11.84 15.30 -14.64
CA PRO A 160 11.41 13.93 -14.92
C PRO A 160 12.35 13.21 -15.92
N VAL A 161 12.64 11.94 -15.65
CA VAL A 161 13.50 11.07 -16.47
C VAL A 161 12.65 10.35 -17.51
N TYR A 162 12.85 10.68 -18.79
CA TYR A 162 12.17 10.05 -19.93
C TYR A 162 13.11 9.10 -20.67
N GLY A 163 12.56 8.29 -21.58
CA GLY A 163 13.32 7.45 -22.50
C GLY A 163 13.41 5.98 -22.13
N MET A 164 12.69 5.55 -21.09
CA MET A 164 12.56 4.14 -20.72
C MET A 164 12.03 3.28 -21.90
N PRO A 165 12.29 1.96 -21.90
CA PRO A 165 11.79 1.05 -22.94
C PRO A 165 10.26 1.10 -23.08
N GLN A 166 9.77 1.20 -24.33
CA GLN A 166 8.33 1.22 -24.61
C GLN A 166 7.62 -0.07 -24.14
N ALA A 167 8.32 -1.20 -24.13
CA ALA A 167 7.80 -2.47 -23.60
C ALA A 167 7.45 -2.37 -22.10
N TYR A 168 8.23 -1.61 -21.32
CA TYR A 168 7.93 -1.37 -19.91
C TYR A 168 6.71 -0.43 -19.76
N VAL A 169 6.69 0.67 -20.48
CA VAL A 169 5.63 1.67 -20.39
C VAL A 169 4.31 1.17 -20.97
N ASN A 170 4.31 0.66 -22.19
CA ASN A 170 3.09 0.26 -22.89
C ASN A 170 2.68 -1.16 -22.55
N GLY A 171 3.64 -2.09 -22.35
CA GLY A 171 3.36 -3.50 -22.03
C GLY A 171 2.92 -3.67 -20.59
N PHE A 172 3.69 -3.14 -19.65
CA PHE A 172 3.39 -3.32 -18.22
C PHE A 172 2.55 -2.16 -17.65
N GLY A 173 2.94 -0.91 -17.89
CA GLY A 173 2.28 0.25 -17.25
C GLY A 173 0.87 0.52 -17.78
N ARG A 174 0.68 0.47 -19.10
CA ARG A 174 -0.59 0.79 -19.78
C ARG A 174 -1.25 -0.42 -20.40
N GLY A 175 -0.57 -1.56 -20.43
CA GLY A 175 -1.05 -2.78 -21.04
C GLY A 175 -2.30 -3.34 -20.40
N LEU A 176 -3.03 -4.10 -21.21
CA LEU A 176 -4.15 -4.92 -20.77
C LEU A 176 -3.79 -6.40 -20.99
N TRP A 177 -4.03 -7.21 -20.01
CA TRP A 177 -3.97 -8.66 -20.13
C TRP A 177 -5.35 -9.22 -19.78
N LEU A 178 -5.90 -10.09 -20.64
CA LEU A 178 -7.28 -10.58 -20.51
C LEU A 178 -8.28 -9.46 -20.21
N GLN A 179 -8.13 -8.34 -20.90
CA GLN A 179 -8.96 -7.12 -20.77
C GLN A 179 -8.91 -6.43 -19.40
N LEU A 180 -7.94 -6.74 -18.55
CA LEU A 180 -7.71 -6.03 -17.29
C LEU A 180 -6.32 -5.39 -17.28
N PRO A 181 -6.16 -4.23 -16.63
CA PRO A 181 -4.84 -3.60 -16.48
C PRO A 181 -3.83 -4.52 -15.80
N THR A 182 -2.61 -4.59 -16.34
CA THR A 182 -1.53 -5.43 -15.80
C THR A 182 -1.20 -5.13 -14.34
N ALA A 183 -1.34 -3.89 -13.91
CA ALA A 183 -1.16 -3.49 -12.52
C ALA A 183 -2.12 -4.21 -11.55
N VAL A 184 -3.33 -4.58 -11.99
CA VAL A 184 -4.31 -5.31 -11.17
C VAL A 184 -3.81 -6.72 -10.85
N TYR A 185 -3.20 -7.41 -11.81
CA TYR A 185 -2.63 -8.74 -11.57
C TYR A 185 -1.45 -8.69 -10.61
N LEU A 186 -0.62 -7.65 -10.71
CA LEU A 186 0.46 -7.44 -9.76
C LEU A 186 -0.09 -7.21 -8.34
N ALA A 187 -1.08 -6.33 -8.20
CA ALA A 187 -1.72 -6.07 -6.91
C ALA A 187 -2.38 -7.33 -6.34
N ALA A 188 -3.09 -8.10 -7.16
CA ALA A 188 -3.71 -9.35 -6.74
C ALA A 188 -2.67 -10.39 -6.27
N LEU A 189 -1.54 -10.51 -6.99
CA LEU A 189 -0.42 -11.36 -6.59
C LEU A 189 0.17 -10.93 -5.24
N ILE A 190 0.38 -9.64 -5.04
CA ILE A 190 0.92 -9.08 -3.80
C ILE A 190 -0.06 -9.28 -2.64
N VAL A 191 -1.35 -9.01 -2.85
CA VAL A 191 -2.39 -9.26 -1.83
C VAL A 191 -2.43 -10.74 -1.46
N ALA A 192 -2.40 -11.64 -2.44
CA ALA A 192 -2.37 -13.08 -2.20
C ALA A 192 -1.10 -13.50 -1.42
N LEU A 193 0.07 -12.94 -1.77
CA LEU A 193 1.33 -13.18 -1.06
C LEU A 193 1.26 -12.69 0.40
N VAL A 194 0.78 -11.47 0.62
CA VAL A 194 0.65 -10.90 1.98
C VAL A 194 -0.36 -11.71 2.78
N TRP A 195 -1.50 -12.05 2.19
CA TRP A 195 -2.50 -12.91 2.82
C TRP A 195 -1.94 -14.28 3.19
N PHE A 196 -1.14 -14.91 2.31
CA PHE A 196 -0.47 -16.16 2.59
C PHE A 196 0.54 -16.02 3.73
N ILE A 197 1.36 -14.97 3.71
CA ILE A 197 2.31 -14.69 4.79
C ILE A 197 1.59 -14.54 6.13
N GLN A 198 0.52 -13.76 6.17
CA GLN A 198 -0.26 -13.50 7.39
C GLN A 198 -0.87 -14.77 7.99
N ASN A 199 -1.47 -15.61 7.16
CA ASN A 199 -2.29 -16.71 7.64
C ASN A 199 -1.53 -18.04 7.78
N PHE A 200 -0.49 -18.29 6.96
CA PHE A 200 0.12 -19.60 6.86
C PHE A 200 1.59 -19.66 7.27
N THR A 201 2.28 -18.51 7.44
CA THR A 201 3.72 -18.53 7.73
C THR A 201 4.04 -18.22 9.20
N ARG A 202 5.25 -18.60 9.62
CA ARG A 202 5.80 -18.21 10.92
C ARG A 202 6.00 -16.71 11.00
N MET A 203 6.37 -16.07 9.87
CA MET A 203 6.57 -14.63 9.82
C MET A 203 5.28 -13.89 10.21
N GLY A 204 4.15 -14.23 9.61
CA GLY A 204 2.87 -13.61 9.96
C GLY A 204 2.56 -13.73 11.45
N ARG A 205 2.61 -14.95 11.99
CA ARG A 205 2.33 -15.18 13.44
C ARG A 205 3.23 -14.35 14.35
N TYR A 206 4.51 -14.21 14.02
CA TYR A 206 5.46 -13.45 14.84
C TYR A 206 5.24 -11.95 14.73
N LEU A 207 4.85 -11.42 13.56
CA LEU A 207 4.50 -10.01 13.41
C LEU A 207 3.30 -9.64 14.31
N TYR A 208 2.24 -10.45 14.32
CA TYR A 208 1.09 -10.24 15.21
C TYR A 208 1.45 -10.38 16.69
N ALA A 209 2.28 -11.36 17.04
CA ALA A 209 2.73 -11.55 18.41
C ALA A 209 3.55 -10.35 18.92
N ILE A 210 4.45 -9.81 18.09
CA ILE A 210 5.27 -8.62 18.40
C ILE A 210 4.37 -7.40 18.62
N GLY A 211 3.40 -7.18 17.73
CA GLY A 211 2.49 -6.05 17.84
C GLY A 211 1.49 -6.17 19.01
N GLY A 212 1.12 -7.40 19.37
CA GLY A 212 0.26 -7.64 20.52
C GLY A 212 0.97 -7.38 21.86
N ASN A 213 2.16 -7.93 22.05
CA ASN A 213 3.02 -7.65 23.19
C ASN A 213 4.48 -8.03 22.90
N LEU A 214 5.30 -7.01 22.69
CA LEU A 214 6.72 -7.17 22.35
C LEU A 214 7.50 -7.93 23.45
N GLN A 215 7.21 -7.67 24.73
CA GLN A 215 7.90 -8.32 25.85
C GLN A 215 7.52 -9.80 25.93
N ALA A 216 6.24 -10.12 25.87
CA ALA A 216 5.75 -11.50 25.85
C ALA A 216 6.30 -12.29 24.67
N ALA A 217 6.31 -11.70 23.46
CA ALA A 217 6.90 -12.32 22.28
C ALA A 217 8.40 -12.62 22.47
N THR A 218 9.15 -11.69 23.08
CA THR A 218 10.58 -11.87 23.34
C THR A 218 10.84 -13.01 24.34
N VAL A 219 10.10 -13.04 25.44
CA VAL A 219 10.22 -14.10 26.48
C VAL A 219 9.82 -15.47 25.89
N SER A 220 8.88 -15.50 24.95
CA SER A 220 8.47 -16.71 24.24
C SER A 220 9.48 -17.17 23.16
N GLY A 221 10.66 -16.55 23.07
CA GLY A 221 11.75 -16.96 22.19
C GLY A 221 11.63 -16.42 20.74
N VAL A 222 10.72 -15.48 20.48
CA VAL A 222 10.63 -14.84 19.16
C VAL A 222 11.82 -13.91 18.95
N ARG A 223 12.51 -14.01 17.81
CA ARG A 223 13.59 -13.09 17.41
C ARG A 223 13.02 -11.73 16.99
N THR A 224 12.48 -10.98 17.94
CA THR A 224 11.71 -9.75 17.69
C THR A 224 12.46 -8.74 16.84
N ARG A 225 13.78 -8.54 17.06
CA ARG A 225 14.61 -7.62 16.28
C ARG A 225 14.63 -7.99 14.79
N THR A 226 14.81 -9.28 14.47
CA THR A 226 14.85 -9.76 13.08
C THR A 226 13.51 -9.51 12.38
N TYR A 227 12.38 -9.81 13.05
CA TYR A 227 11.06 -9.62 12.46
C TYR A 227 10.66 -8.14 12.34
N LEU A 228 11.14 -7.27 13.23
CA LEU A 228 11.02 -5.82 13.07
C LEU A 228 11.75 -5.35 11.79
N VAL A 229 13.02 -5.75 11.61
CA VAL A 229 13.76 -5.42 10.38
C VAL A 229 13.04 -5.92 9.14
N LEU A 230 12.56 -7.18 9.16
CA LEU A 230 11.81 -7.76 8.04
C LEU A 230 10.51 -7.01 7.74
N ALA A 231 9.81 -6.49 8.74
CA ALA A 231 8.60 -5.69 8.53
C ALA A 231 8.89 -4.40 7.75
N TYR A 232 9.94 -3.65 8.13
CA TYR A 232 10.35 -2.44 7.42
C TYR A 232 10.89 -2.74 6.02
N LEU A 233 11.71 -3.79 5.87
CA LEU A 233 12.19 -4.24 4.56
C LEU A 233 11.03 -4.57 3.63
N PHE A 234 10.07 -5.35 4.11
CA PHE A 234 8.91 -5.75 3.33
C PHE A 234 8.05 -4.55 2.94
N CYS A 235 7.81 -3.62 3.86
CA CYS A 235 7.10 -2.37 3.58
C CYS A 235 7.78 -1.56 2.48
N SER A 236 9.07 -1.31 2.61
CA SER A 236 9.83 -0.50 1.65
C SER A 236 9.97 -1.18 0.28
N VAL A 237 10.07 -2.53 0.23
CA VAL A 237 10.03 -3.28 -1.03
C VAL A 237 8.69 -3.10 -1.73
N LEU A 238 7.57 -3.21 -1.00
CA LEU A 238 6.24 -3.00 -1.59
C LEU A 238 6.04 -1.54 -2.03
N ALA A 239 6.59 -0.57 -1.28
CA ALA A 239 6.61 0.84 -1.70
C ALA A 239 7.41 1.02 -3.01
N ALA A 240 8.57 0.38 -3.14
CA ALA A 240 9.35 0.41 -4.37
C ALA A 240 8.59 -0.26 -5.54
N VAL A 241 7.96 -1.40 -5.33
CA VAL A 241 7.12 -2.08 -6.34
C VAL A 241 5.95 -1.19 -6.78
N SER A 242 5.28 -0.52 -5.85
CA SER A 242 4.24 0.48 -6.17
C SER A 242 4.82 1.62 -7.03
N GLY A 243 6.00 2.13 -6.67
CA GLY A 243 6.72 3.17 -7.41
C GLY A 243 7.07 2.74 -8.83
N LEU A 244 7.58 1.52 -9.01
CA LEU A 244 7.89 0.94 -10.33
C LEU A 244 6.64 0.83 -11.20
N ALA A 245 5.54 0.32 -10.65
CA ALA A 245 4.29 0.18 -11.38
C ALA A 245 3.71 1.55 -11.80
N LEU A 246 3.78 2.53 -10.91
CA LEU A 246 3.35 3.90 -11.19
C LEU A 246 4.25 4.59 -12.24
N THR A 247 5.56 4.37 -12.17
CA THR A 247 6.55 4.84 -13.17
C THR A 247 6.25 4.31 -14.56
N ALA A 248 5.92 3.03 -14.66
CA ALA A 248 5.53 2.42 -15.94
C ALA A 248 4.24 3.04 -16.49
N GLN A 249 3.24 3.34 -15.65
CA GLN A 249 2.00 3.98 -16.07
C GLN A 249 2.23 5.41 -16.56
N ILE A 250 2.97 6.21 -15.78
CA ILE A 250 3.25 7.61 -16.10
C ILE A 250 4.14 7.68 -17.35
N GLY A 251 5.11 6.77 -17.49
CA GLY A 251 6.08 6.74 -18.60
C GLY A 251 7.30 7.61 -18.35
N SER A 252 7.52 8.06 -17.11
CA SER A 252 8.69 8.83 -16.70
C SER A 252 9.04 8.55 -15.23
N GLY A 253 10.34 8.60 -14.90
CA GLY A 253 10.83 8.60 -13.53
C GLY A 253 10.68 9.99 -12.92
N GLN A 254 9.99 10.11 -11.80
CA GLN A 254 9.69 11.40 -11.18
C GLN A 254 10.14 11.43 -9.72
N ALA A 255 10.92 12.46 -9.36
CA ALA A 255 11.34 12.69 -7.96
C ALA A 255 10.20 13.21 -7.08
N VAL A 256 9.18 13.82 -7.67
CA VAL A 256 7.99 14.32 -6.98
C VAL A 256 6.78 13.61 -7.58
N ILE A 257 6.35 12.55 -6.91
CA ILE A 257 5.07 11.89 -7.13
C ILE A 257 4.21 12.30 -5.94
N SER A 258 2.93 12.10 -5.96
CA SER A 258 2.01 12.57 -4.92
C SER A 258 2.59 12.47 -3.48
N ALA A 259 2.78 13.62 -2.83
CA ALA A 259 3.19 13.69 -1.43
C ALA A 259 2.13 13.08 -0.47
N GLN A 260 0.93 12.85 -0.97
CA GLN A 260 -0.21 12.32 -0.22
C GLN A 260 -0.19 10.80 -0.08
N LEU A 261 0.59 10.07 -0.89
CA LEU A 261 0.63 8.60 -0.88
C LEU A 261 0.91 8.00 0.52
N THR A 262 1.76 8.64 1.32
CA THR A 262 2.01 8.20 2.70
C THR A 262 0.73 8.27 3.54
N LEU A 263 0.05 9.41 3.50
CA LEU A 263 -1.19 9.60 4.26
C LEU A 263 -2.31 8.69 3.77
N GLU A 264 -2.45 8.52 2.46
CA GLU A 264 -3.44 7.62 1.85
C GLU A 264 -3.20 6.16 2.25
N SER A 265 -1.95 5.71 2.27
CA SER A 265 -1.63 4.33 2.67
C SER A 265 -1.92 4.06 4.16
N ILE A 266 -1.62 5.04 5.03
CA ILE A 266 -1.98 4.97 6.44
C ILE A 266 -3.50 5.04 6.61
N ALA A 267 -4.17 5.95 5.90
CA ALA A 267 -5.62 6.08 5.91
C ALA A 267 -6.31 4.77 5.52
N ALA A 268 -5.88 4.15 4.43
CA ALA A 268 -6.41 2.86 3.99
C ALA A 268 -6.24 1.79 5.07
N ALA A 269 -5.07 1.72 5.72
CA ALA A 269 -4.82 0.76 6.79
C ALA A 269 -5.73 1.03 8.02
N VAL A 270 -5.88 2.29 8.44
CA VAL A 270 -6.72 2.67 9.60
C VAL A 270 -8.19 2.44 9.33
N ILE A 271 -8.71 2.85 8.16
CA ILE A 271 -10.10 2.61 7.73
C ILE A 271 -10.39 1.10 7.67
N ALA A 272 -9.40 0.30 7.29
CA ALA A 272 -9.47 -1.16 7.32
C ALA A 272 -9.51 -1.77 8.72
N GLY A 273 -9.38 -0.97 9.78
CA GLY A 273 -9.31 -1.43 11.16
C GLY A 273 -7.95 -1.99 11.59
N VAL A 274 -6.87 -1.62 10.91
CA VAL A 274 -5.50 -1.92 11.36
C VAL A 274 -5.20 -1.10 12.61
N SER A 275 -4.78 -1.77 13.68
CA SER A 275 -4.48 -1.08 14.95
C SER A 275 -3.17 -0.30 14.86
N LEU A 276 -3.20 0.99 15.19
CA LEU A 276 -1.99 1.81 15.33
C LEU A 276 -1.12 1.40 16.53
N LYS A 277 -1.69 0.66 17.49
CA LYS A 277 -0.95 0.08 18.63
C LYS A 277 -0.33 -1.27 18.30
N GLY A 278 -0.61 -1.83 17.13
CA GLY A 278 -0.14 -3.13 16.65
C GLY A 278 -1.09 -4.29 16.96
N GLY A 279 -0.70 -5.47 16.50
CA GLY A 279 -1.35 -6.75 16.80
C GLY A 279 -2.64 -7.05 16.02
N VAL A 280 -3.18 -6.11 15.25
CA VAL A 280 -4.44 -6.26 14.49
C VAL A 280 -4.31 -5.66 13.11
N GLY A 281 -4.74 -6.41 12.10
CA GLY A 281 -4.78 -5.96 10.71
C GLY A 281 -5.05 -7.13 9.77
N ARG A 282 -5.69 -6.86 8.61
CA ARG A 282 -6.02 -7.87 7.60
C ARG A 282 -5.89 -7.28 6.22
N VAL A 283 -5.11 -7.92 5.35
CA VAL A 283 -4.83 -7.39 4.01
C VAL A 283 -6.08 -7.27 3.13
N GLU A 284 -7.06 -8.17 3.31
CA GLU A 284 -8.32 -8.12 2.59
C GLU A 284 -9.09 -6.82 2.89
N MET A 285 -9.07 -6.40 4.16
CA MET A 285 -9.72 -5.17 4.58
C MET A 285 -8.96 -3.93 4.11
N VAL A 286 -7.63 -3.97 4.14
CA VAL A 286 -6.78 -2.89 3.61
C VAL A 286 -6.99 -2.72 2.11
N THR A 287 -7.14 -3.83 1.37
CA THR A 287 -7.47 -3.80 -0.06
C THR A 287 -8.81 -3.08 -0.29
N LEU A 288 -9.85 -3.42 0.45
CA LEU A 288 -11.17 -2.77 0.33
C LEU A 288 -11.11 -1.28 0.70
N ALA A 289 -10.36 -0.93 1.73
CA ALA A 289 -10.19 0.46 2.16
C ALA A 289 -9.42 1.31 1.13
N ALA A 290 -8.40 0.73 0.50
CA ALA A 290 -7.68 1.39 -0.59
C ALA A 290 -8.60 1.63 -1.80
N PHE A 291 -9.42 0.67 -2.18
CA PHE A 291 -10.44 0.86 -3.21
C PHE A 291 -11.45 1.94 -2.83
N PHE A 292 -11.91 1.96 -1.58
CA PHE A 292 -12.84 2.97 -1.09
C PHE A 292 -12.25 4.38 -1.25
N LEU A 293 -11.02 4.60 -0.81
CA LEU A 293 -10.34 5.90 -0.91
C LEU A 293 -10.17 6.33 -2.36
N LEU A 294 -9.74 5.42 -3.24
CA LEU A 294 -9.51 5.76 -4.65
C LEU A 294 -10.83 6.04 -5.39
N ILE A 295 -11.90 5.28 -5.13
CA ILE A 295 -13.21 5.56 -5.71
C ILE A 295 -13.73 6.91 -5.24
N LEU A 296 -13.50 7.27 -3.98
CA LEU A 296 -13.89 8.57 -3.46
C LEU A 296 -13.09 9.72 -4.11
N THR A 297 -11.78 9.55 -4.28
CA THR A 297 -10.92 10.52 -4.98
C THR A 297 -11.33 10.65 -6.46
N ASP A 298 -11.55 9.54 -7.16
CA ASP A 298 -12.01 9.51 -8.55
C ASP A 298 -13.36 10.24 -8.71
N ALA A 299 -14.28 10.03 -7.78
CA ALA A 299 -15.56 10.74 -7.79
C ALA A 299 -15.38 12.27 -7.64
N MET A 300 -14.46 12.70 -6.77
CA MET A 300 -14.14 14.13 -6.61
C MET A 300 -13.50 14.70 -7.88
N ASP A 301 -12.65 13.93 -8.57
CA ASP A 301 -12.04 14.31 -9.85
C ASP A 301 -13.11 14.44 -10.96
N LEU A 302 -14.01 13.48 -11.07
CA LEU A 302 -15.11 13.51 -12.04
C LEU A 302 -16.07 14.69 -11.81
N LEU A 303 -16.28 15.06 -10.54
CA LEU A 303 -17.05 16.23 -10.14
C LEU A 303 -16.26 17.54 -10.26
N LYS A 304 -14.98 17.48 -10.70
CA LYS A 304 -14.07 18.62 -10.84
C LYS A 304 -13.87 19.41 -9.54
N ILE A 305 -13.86 18.72 -8.41
CA ILE A 305 -13.55 19.30 -7.11
C ILE A 305 -12.05 19.66 -7.10
N ASP A 306 -11.72 20.88 -6.65
CA ASP A 306 -10.35 21.36 -6.59
C ASP A 306 -9.47 20.40 -5.77
N PRO A 307 -8.29 19.98 -6.27
CA PRO A 307 -7.37 19.06 -5.57
C PRO A 307 -6.99 19.51 -4.14
N ARG A 308 -7.02 20.82 -3.87
CA ARG A 308 -6.77 21.36 -2.53
C ARG A 308 -7.89 20.97 -1.57
N ILE A 309 -9.15 21.02 -2.03
CA ILE A 309 -10.31 20.58 -1.24
C ILE A 309 -10.26 19.07 -1.02
N GLN A 310 -9.87 18.31 -2.04
CA GLN A 310 -9.67 16.85 -1.91
C GLN A 310 -8.64 16.52 -0.82
N THR A 311 -7.51 17.25 -0.76
CA THR A 311 -6.49 17.07 0.28
C THR A 311 -7.04 17.34 1.68
N ILE A 312 -7.83 18.42 1.85
CA ILE A 312 -8.48 18.72 3.13
C ILE A 312 -9.44 17.59 3.52
N PHE A 313 -10.24 17.12 2.57
CA PHE A 313 -11.22 16.07 2.81
C PHE A 313 -10.57 14.74 3.22
N LEU A 314 -9.50 14.35 2.54
CA LEU A 314 -8.72 13.16 2.89
C LEU A 314 -8.12 13.29 4.30
N GLY A 315 -7.56 14.44 4.63
CA GLY A 315 -7.06 14.72 5.99
C GLY A 315 -8.14 14.58 7.06
N CYS A 316 -9.33 15.11 6.80
CA CYS A 316 -10.48 14.96 7.71
C CYS A 316 -10.89 13.49 7.88
N ILE A 317 -10.93 12.73 6.80
CA ILE A 317 -11.26 11.29 6.86
C ILE A 317 -10.26 10.54 7.75
N VAL A 318 -8.95 10.80 7.60
CA VAL A 318 -7.92 10.16 8.43
C VAL A 318 -8.14 10.46 9.90
N VAL A 319 -8.32 11.74 10.24
CA VAL A 319 -8.53 12.16 11.64
C VAL A 319 -9.79 11.53 12.22
N LEU A 320 -10.90 11.55 11.47
CA LEU A 320 -12.15 10.93 11.90
C LEU A 320 -12.01 9.41 12.06
N ALA A 321 -11.35 8.72 11.14
CA ALA A 321 -11.14 7.28 11.23
C ALA A 321 -10.33 6.90 12.49
N VAL A 322 -9.24 7.62 12.77
CA VAL A 322 -8.42 7.41 13.98
C VAL A 322 -9.21 7.73 15.25
N ALA A 323 -9.96 8.83 15.27
CA ALA A 323 -10.76 9.23 16.42
C ALA A 323 -11.85 8.19 16.73
N LEU A 324 -12.54 7.69 15.71
CA LEU A 324 -13.57 6.64 15.88
C LEU A 324 -12.97 5.32 16.38
N ASP A 325 -11.80 4.91 15.88
CA ASP A 325 -11.09 3.71 16.34
C ASP A 325 -10.73 3.82 17.83
N GLU A 326 -10.21 4.97 18.26
CA GLU A 326 -9.84 5.19 19.67
C GLU A 326 -11.08 5.22 20.58
N VAL A 327 -12.18 5.85 20.14
CA VAL A 327 -13.45 5.86 20.91
C VAL A 327 -14.04 4.47 21.04
N ALA A 328 -14.03 3.69 19.95
CA ALA A 328 -14.54 2.32 19.95
C ALA A 328 -13.74 1.43 20.93
N LYS A 329 -12.41 1.56 20.94
CA LYS A 329 -11.52 0.82 21.86
C LYS A 329 -11.72 1.19 23.32
N ARG A 330 -11.93 2.47 23.63
CA ARG A 330 -12.22 2.91 25.01
C ARG A 330 -13.53 2.33 25.53
N ARG A 331 -14.57 2.24 24.70
CA ARG A 331 -15.83 1.61 25.11
C ARG A 331 -15.67 0.12 25.39
N ALA A 332 -14.95 -0.59 24.53
CA ALA A 332 -14.69 -2.03 24.71
C ALA A 332 -13.78 -2.37 25.92
N SER A 333 -13.09 -1.42 26.50
CA SER A 333 -12.24 -1.60 27.70
C SER A 333 -12.96 -1.28 29.01
N VAL A 334 -14.20 -0.76 28.95
CA VAL A 334 -15.03 -0.40 30.13
C VAL A 334 -16.07 -1.49 30.43
N ASP A 335 -16.39 -2.32 29.43
CA ASP A 335 -17.22 -3.52 29.58
C ASP A 335 -16.33 -4.76 29.83
#